data_3378ffe9737347757165b71620751535
#
_entry.id   3378ffe9737347757165b71620751535
#
_cell.length_a   1.000
_cell.length_b   1.000
_cell.length_c   1.000
_cell.angle_alpha   90.00
_cell.angle_beta   90.00
_cell.angle_gamma   90.00
#
_symmetry.space_group_name_H-M   'P 1'
#
loop_
_entity.id
_entity.type
_entity.pdbx_description
1 polymer ?
#
loop_
_entity_poly.entity_id
_entity_poly.type
_entity_poly.pdbx_seq_one_letter_code
_entity_poly.pdbx_strand_id
1 'polypeptide(L)'
;MGLMLSASFPPNSLSSSIHLLFTSVHQFHLRQPDSVLHCSQLICSMVRREGHIYSLAASGDRLYTGSESKNIRVWKNQKEFSGFKSNSGLVKSIILSNNNNKIFTGHQDGKIRVWKRSKKISNRSQTESQRQGHSQTMFKRIGTLPTLKAYIKSSMNPNNYVEVRRKRSVWIKHFDSISALALSEDGTLLYSASWDRSFKVWRVEDFKCLESIHAHEDSVNSIVTGFDGLVFTGSADGTVKAWRREKYVTKKGLRTKHAFAKTLITKDCAITSLAVNVESMQIYGGSSDGLVNFWRSDGELQHGGVLKGHKLGVLCLAAAGKLVFSGSADMSICVWRRVEGSGEHVCLAMLTGHEGPVKCLAVEEDKEVWLRGDRRWVLYSGSLDRSVKVWKVQEQGRVS
;
A
#
# COMPACT_ATOMS: atom_id res chain seq x y z
N MET A 1 22.12 -10.17 45.98
CA MET A 1 20.67 -9.89 46.07
C MET A 1 20.34 -8.76 45.10
N GLY A 2 19.81 -9.10 43.96
CA GLY A 2 19.46 -8.14 42.91
C GLY A 2 18.21 -8.70 42.19
N LEU A 3 17.11 -8.04 42.39
CA LEU A 3 15.80 -8.40 41.84
C LEU A 3 15.78 -8.11 40.34
N MET A 4 15.60 -9.16 39.56
CA MET A 4 15.21 -9.08 38.14
C MET A 4 13.72 -8.74 38.07
N LEU A 5 13.38 -7.58 37.53
CA LEU A 5 12.04 -7.26 37.07
C LEU A 5 11.92 -7.56 35.60
N SER A 6 11.23 -8.64 35.29
CA SER A 6 10.80 -9.01 33.94
C SER A 6 9.61 -8.12 33.57
N ALA A 7 9.81 -7.15 32.69
CA ALA A 7 8.73 -6.38 32.11
C ALA A 7 8.16 -7.12 30.90
N SER A 8 7.02 -7.76 31.08
CA SER A 8 6.16 -8.24 29.99
C SER A 8 5.38 -7.06 29.41
N PHE A 9 5.66 -6.68 28.18
CA PHE A 9 4.90 -5.66 27.44
C PHE A 9 3.61 -6.25 26.88
N PRO A 10 2.45 -5.60 27.14
CA PRO A 10 1.18 -6.01 26.55
C PRO A 10 1.10 -5.57 25.07
N PRO A 11 0.27 -6.21 24.25
CA PRO A 11 0.22 -6.00 22.78
C PRO A 11 -0.49 -4.72 22.29
N ASN A 12 -0.67 -3.70 23.12
CA ASN A 12 -1.50 -2.52 22.81
C ASN A 12 -0.76 -1.16 22.84
N SER A 13 0.56 -1.11 22.63
CA SER A 13 1.33 0.14 22.79
C SER A 13 1.36 1.09 21.58
N LEU A 14 0.52 0.92 20.57
CA LEU A 14 0.44 1.86 19.43
C LEU A 14 -0.49 3.06 19.62
N SER A 15 -1.23 3.13 20.74
CA SER A 15 -2.10 4.28 21.05
C SER A 15 -1.46 5.34 21.94
N SER A 16 -0.34 5.05 22.61
CA SER A 16 0.24 5.94 23.61
C SER A 16 1.35 6.88 23.10
N SER A 17 1.85 6.69 21.89
CA SER A 17 2.89 7.57 21.31
C SER A 17 2.35 8.82 20.60
N ILE A 18 1.03 9.01 20.54
CA ILE A 18 0.40 10.19 19.89
C ILE A 18 0.16 11.34 20.88
N HIS A 19 0.35 11.14 22.19
CA HIS A 19 -0.06 12.10 23.22
C HIS A 19 1.00 13.09 23.71
N LEU A 20 2.22 13.07 23.22
CA LEU A 20 3.30 13.92 23.76
C LEU A 20 4.02 14.73 22.66
N LEU A 21 3.32 15.64 21.98
CA LEU A 21 3.95 16.79 21.30
C LEU A 21 2.90 17.90 21.09
N PHE A 22 2.49 18.50 22.20
CA PHE A 22 1.83 19.81 22.17
C PHE A 22 2.79 20.83 22.81
N THR A 23 3.55 21.55 21.99
CA THR A 23 3.96 22.94 22.29
C THR A 23 4.43 23.61 21.00
N SER A 24 3.96 24.82 20.82
CA SER A 24 4.25 25.87 19.83
C SER A 24 3.52 25.78 18.49
N VAL A 25 2.35 26.41 18.47
CA VAL A 25 1.58 26.75 17.27
C VAL A 25 2.12 28.09 16.74
N HIS A 26 2.80 28.06 15.58
CA HIS A 26 2.87 29.23 14.73
C HIS A 26 1.73 29.12 13.70
N GLN A 27 0.73 30.00 13.83
CA GLN A 27 -0.35 30.18 12.89
C GLN A 27 0.22 30.70 11.56
N PHE A 28 0.33 29.84 10.57
CA PHE A 28 0.39 30.27 9.17
C PHE A 28 -1.03 30.35 8.60
N HIS A 29 -1.51 31.57 8.43
CA HIS A 29 -2.70 31.84 7.65
C HIS A 29 -2.40 31.51 6.17
N LEU A 30 -2.82 30.34 5.73
CA LEU A 30 -2.99 30.06 4.29
C LEU A 30 -4.17 30.94 3.82
N ARG A 31 -3.91 31.99 3.06
CA ARG A 31 -4.93 32.67 2.28
C ARG A 31 -5.61 31.62 1.39
N GLN A 32 -6.90 31.36 1.63
CA GLN A 32 -7.73 30.67 0.66
C GLN A 32 -7.87 31.60 -0.56
N PRO A 33 -7.54 31.17 -1.75
CA PRO A 33 -7.94 31.90 -2.94
C PRO A 33 -9.46 31.76 -3.11
N ASP A 34 -10.16 32.87 -3.27
CA ASP A 34 -11.62 32.99 -3.40
C ASP A 34 -12.22 32.39 -4.70
N SER A 35 -11.55 31.45 -5.33
CA SER A 35 -12.07 30.69 -6.48
C SER A 35 -11.57 29.24 -6.42
N VAL A 36 -11.97 28.50 -5.39
CA VAL A 36 -11.80 27.04 -5.38
C VAL A 36 -12.85 26.44 -6.31
N LEU A 37 -12.53 26.41 -7.58
CA LEU A 37 -13.27 25.59 -8.55
C LEU A 37 -13.29 24.14 -8.05
N HIS A 38 -14.46 23.53 -8.14
CA HIS A 38 -14.77 22.17 -7.72
C HIS A 38 -13.90 21.11 -8.42
N CYS A 39 -12.61 21.05 -8.07
CA CYS A 39 -11.69 20.03 -8.59
C CYS A 39 -11.90 18.67 -7.90
N SER A 40 -12.70 18.62 -6.83
CA SER A 40 -12.94 17.40 -6.09
C SER A 40 -14.35 17.34 -5.50
N GLN A 41 -14.99 16.15 -5.57
CA GLN A 41 -16.32 15.92 -5.04
C GLN A 41 -16.35 14.59 -4.28
N LEU A 42 -16.90 14.61 -3.05
CA LEU A 42 -17.27 13.40 -2.33
C LEU A 42 -18.51 12.78 -2.98
N ILE A 43 -18.39 11.53 -3.44
CA ILE A 43 -19.47 10.80 -4.11
C ILE A 43 -20.27 9.98 -3.12
N CYS A 44 -19.60 9.21 -2.27
CA CYS A 44 -20.26 8.40 -1.26
C CYS A 44 -19.33 8.03 -0.11
N SER A 45 -19.96 7.59 0.97
CA SER A 45 -19.29 6.99 2.12
C SER A 45 -19.83 5.60 2.39
N MET A 46 -18.96 4.61 2.39
CA MET A 46 -19.30 3.21 2.64
C MET A 46 -18.83 2.84 4.05
N VAL A 47 -19.77 2.56 4.94
CA VAL A 47 -19.49 2.22 6.34
C VAL A 47 -19.87 0.78 6.62
N ARG A 48 -19.02 0.06 7.36
CA ARG A 48 -19.30 -1.29 7.86
C ARG A 48 -18.83 -1.46 9.30
N ARG A 49 -19.55 -2.27 10.07
CA ARG A 49 -19.20 -2.59 11.46
C ARG A 49 -18.09 -3.67 11.57
N GLU A 50 -17.10 -3.65 10.65
CA GLU A 50 -16.04 -4.67 10.60
C GLU A 50 -14.69 -4.18 11.13
N GLY A 51 -14.67 -3.00 11.76
CA GLY A 51 -13.47 -2.38 12.31
C GLY A 51 -12.76 -1.45 11.32
N HIS A 52 -11.60 -0.99 11.70
CA HIS A 52 -10.80 0.00 10.97
C HIS A 52 -10.36 -0.53 9.60
N ILE A 53 -10.29 0.35 8.60
CA ILE A 53 -9.84 -0.01 7.24
C ILE A 53 -8.33 0.18 7.15
N TYR A 54 -7.62 -0.90 6.82
CA TYR A 54 -6.15 -0.90 6.75
C TYR A 54 -5.60 -0.98 5.34
N SER A 55 -6.36 -1.50 4.40
CA SER A 55 -5.88 -1.69 3.03
C SER A 55 -7.01 -1.58 2.01
N LEU A 56 -6.67 -0.97 0.88
CA LEU A 56 -7.52 -0.83 -0.30
C LEU A 56 -6.75 -1.28 -1.53
N ALA A 57 -7.47 -1.87 -2.48
CA ALA A 57 -6.98 -2.08 -3.83
C ALA A 57 -8.16 -1.93 -4.79
N ALA A 58 -7.97 -1.10 -5.80
CA ALA A 58 -8.98 -0.86 -6.82
C ALA A 58 -8.53 -1.47 -8.14
N SER A 59 -9.47 -1.94 -8.98
CA SER A 59 -9.19 -2.38 -10.33
C SER A 59 -10.47 -2.46 -11.17
N GLY A 60 -10.57 -1.57 -12.12
CA GLY A 60 -11.70 -1.42 -13.02
C GLY A 60 -12.96 -1.00 -12.25
N ASP A 61 -13.99 -1.83 -12.25
CA ASP A 61 -15.26 -1.60 -11.57
C ASP A 61 -15.30 -2.09 -10.11
N ARG A 62 -14.14 -2.51 -9.55
CA ARG A 62 -14.08 -3.18 -8.25
C ARG A 62 -13.10 -2.55 -7.30
N LEU A 63 -13.58 -2.42 -6.06
CA LEU A 63 -12.76 -2.05 -4.92
C LEU A 63 -12.70 -3.24 -3.94
N TYR A 64 -11.52 -3.53 -3.44
CA TYR A 64 -11.26 -4.52 -2.40
C TYR A 64 -10.87 -3.80 -1.13
N THR A 65 -11.50 -4.18 -0.01
CA THR A 65 -11.22 -3.57 1.29
C THR A 65 -10.79 -4.61 2.30
N GLY A 66 -9.69 -4.34 2.99
CA GLY A 66 -9.18 -5.12 4.11
C GLY A 66 -9.28 -4.33 5.41
N SER A 67 -9.80 -4.98 6.44
CA SER A 67 -10.05 -4.37 7.74
C SER A 67 -9.42 -5.18 8.90
N GLU A 68 -9.72 -4.80 10.13
CA GLU A 68 -9.39 -5.59 11.33
C GLU A 68 -10.03 -6.97 11.30
N SER A 69 -11.15 -7.11 10.65
CA SER A 69 -11.84 -8.38 10.52
C SER A 69 -11.08 -9.35 9.62
N LYS A 70 -11.46 -10.61 9.68
CA LYS A 70 -10.94 -11.63 8.77
C LYS A 70 -11.55 -11.54 7.36
N ASN A 71 -12.49 -10.61 7.14
CA ASN A 71 -13.23 -10.47 5.90
C ASN A 71 -12.54 -9.49 4.96
N ILE A 72 -12.45 -9.88 3.70
CA ILE A 72 -12.08 -9.00 2.60
C ILE A 72 -13.37 -8.78 1.80
N ARG A 73 -13.81 -7.52 1.70
CA ARG A 73 -15.01 -7.16 0.96
C ARG A 73 -14.66 -6.71 -0.44
N VAL A 74 -15.56 -6.99 -1.35
CA VAL A 74 -15.47 -6.58 -2.74
C VAL A 74 -16.70 -5.74 -3.07
N TRP A 75 -16.43 -4.53 -3.52
CA TRP A 75 -17.44 -3.55 -3.88
C TRP A 75 -17.46 -3.40 -5.40
N LYS A 76 -18.64 -3.20 -5.96
CA LYS A 76 -18.84 -2.89 -7.36
C LYS A 76 -19.88 -1.78 -7.46
N ASN A 77 -19.58 -0.72 -8.21
CA ASN A 77 -20.44 0.45 -8.31
C ASN A 77 -20.92 0.94 -6.92
N GLN A 78 -19.99 1.04 -5.97
CA GLN A 78 -20.18 1.52 -4.60
C GLN A 78 -21.16 0.64 -3.74
N LYS A 79 -21.60 -0.50 -4.26
CA LYS A 79 -22.41 -1.48 -3.53
C LYS A 79 -21.59 -2.71 -3.19
N GLU A 80 -21.86 -3.32 -2.04
CA GLU A 80 -21.24 -4.59 -1.69
C GLU A 80 -21.65 -5.66 -2.70
N PHE A 81 -20.65 -6.22 -3.37
CA PHE A 81 -20.86 -7.20 -4.42
C PHE A 81 -20.58 -8.62 -3.94
N SER A 82 -19.53 -8.82 -3.17
CA SER A 82 -19.06 -10.12 -2.71
C SER A 82 -18.06 -9.95 -1.55
N GLY A 83 -17.63 -11.06 -0.99
CA GLY A 83 -16.57 -11.07 0.00
C GLY A 83 -15.99 -12.47 0.17
N PHE A 84 -14.81 -12.53 0.77
CA PHE A 84 -14.18 -13.79 1.12
C PHE A 84 -13.46 -13.65 2.46
N LYS A 85 -13.35 -14.78 3.17
CA LYS A 85 -12.84 -14.80 4.53
C LYS A 85 -11.42 -15.32 4.56
N SER A 86 -10.53 -14.53 5.12
CA SER A 86 -9.21 -14.96 5.52
C SER A 86 -9.29 -15.62 6.92
N ASN A 87 -8.53 -16.69 7.16
CA ASN A 87 -8.52 -17.33 8.49
C ASN A 87 -7.62 -16.59 9.51
N SER A 88 -7.14 -15.40 9.17
CA SER A 88 -6.29 -14.53 9.99
C SER A 88 -6.84 -13.12 9.99
N GLY A 89 -6.84 -12.47 11.13
CA GLY A 89 -7.23 -11.08 11.28
C GLY A 89 -6.23 -10.11 10.64
N LEU A 90 -6.59 -8.83 10.63
CA LEU A 90 -5.83 -7.70 10.11
C LEU A 90 -5.21 -7.94 8.72
N VAL A 91 -5.97 -7.55 7.70
CA VAL A 91 -5.50 -7.52 6.32
C VAL A 91 -4.79 -6.19 6.10
N LYS A 92 -3.46 -6.19 6.19
CA LYS A 92 -2.63 -4.97 6.18
C LYS A 92 -2.32 -4.46 4.79
N SER A 93 -2.31 -5.35 3.79
CA SER A 93 -2.04 -4.99 2.40
C SER A 93 -2.79 -5.90 1.44
N ILE A 94 -3.30 -5.32 0.36
CA ILE A 94 -3.94 -6.03 -0.74
C ILE A 94 -3.30 -5.55 -2.03
N ILE A 95 -2.93 -6.48 -2.91
CA ILE A 95 -2.46 -6.16 -4.27
C ILE A 95 -3.05 -7.13 -5.29
N LEU A 96 -3.34 -6.62 -6.47
CA LEU A 96 -3.94 -7.36 -7.57
C LEU A 96 -2.88 -7.65 -8.65
N SER A 97 -2.90 -8.84 -9.24
CA SER A 97 -2.04 -9.10 -10.40
C SER A 97 -2.54 -8.32 -11.62
N ASN A 98 -1.63 -8.00 -12.55
CA ASN A 98 -1.91 -7.18 -13.74
C ASN A 98 -3.10 -7.69 -14.57
N ASN A 99 -3.35 -8.99 -14.60
CA ASN A 99 -4.51 -9.59 -15.25
C ASN A 99 -5.73 -9.75 -14.33
N ASN A 100 -5.69 -9.19 -13.11
CA ASN A 100 -6.75 -9.24 -12.07
C ASN A 100 -7.26 -10.65 -11.74
N ASN A 101 -6.48 -11.68 -12.04
CA ASN A 101 -6.88 -13.07 -11.80
C ASN A 101 -6.39 -13.60 -10.45
N LYS A 102 -5.26 -13.06 -9.94
CA LYS A 102 -4.73 -13.37 -8.60
C LYS A 102 -4.82 -12.14 -7.71
N ILE A 103 -5.14 -12.37 -6.44
CA ILE A 103 -5.15 -11.36 -5.38
C ILE A 103 -4.19 -11.84 -4.32
N PHE A 104 -3.30 -10.97 -3.87
CA PHE A 104 -2.38 -11.24 -2.78
C PHE A 104 -2.77 -10.37 -1.58
N THR A 105 -2.82 -10.98 -0.40
CA THR A 105 -3.16 -10.30 0.84
C THR A 105 -2.11 -10.54 1.89
N GLY A 106 -1.55 -9.46 2.45
CA GLY A 106 -0.57 -9.48 3.53
C GLY A 106 -1.25 -9.33 4.89
N HIS A 107 -0.83 -10.12 5.86
CA HIS A 107 -1.51 -10.26 7.13
C HIS A 107 -0.59 -10.02 8.33
N GLN A 108 -1.21 -9.75 9.48
CA GLN A 108 -0.51 -9.58 10.75
C GLN A 108 0.26 -10.84 11.20
N ASP A 109 -0.16 -12.03 10.76
CA ASP A 109 0.52 -13.29 11.10
C ASP A 109 1.81 -13.55 10.29
N GLY A 110 2.30 -12.57 9.54
CA GLY A 110 3.49 -12.66 8.70
C GLY A 110 3.32 -13.56 7.46
N LYS A 111 2.09 -13.89 7.10
CA LYS A 111 1.79 -14.74 5.93
C LYS A 111 1.14 -13.93 4.82
N ILE A 112 1.42 -14.33 3.59
CA ILE A 112 0.74 -13.83 2.41
C ILE A 112 -0.23 -14.92 1.94
N ARG A 113 -1.47 -14.55 1.66
CA ARG A 113 -2.48 -15.46 1.10
C ARG A 113 -2.76 -15.09 -0.34
N VAL A 114 -2.90 -16.12 -1.17
CA VAL A 114 -3.12 -15.96 -2.61
C VAL A 114 -4.50 -16.50 -2.95
N TRP A 115 -5.25 -15.67 -3.65
CA TRP A 115 -6.63 -15.95 -4.03
C TRP A 115 -6.78 -15.88 -5.54
N LYS A 116 -7.65 -16.72 -6.09
CA LYS A 116 -8.04 -16.70 -7.50
C LYS A 116 -9.52 -16.41 -7.61
N ARG A 117 -9.85 -15.52 -8.54
CA ARG A 117 -11.23 -15.25 -8.92
C ARG A 117 -11.76 -16.39 -9.78
N SER A 118 -12.92 -16.94 -9.45
CA SER A 118 -13.63 -17.97 -10.19
C SER A 118 -15.05 -17.51 -10.48
N LYS A 119 -15.51 -17.70 -11.71
CA LYS A 119 -16.93 -17.55 -12.04
C LYS A 119 -17.59 -18.90 -11.76
N LYS A 120 -18.62 -18.92 -10.93
CA LYS A 120 -19.46 -20.11 -10.77
C LYS A 120 -20.47 -20.13 -11.91
N ILE A 121 -20.30 -21.02 -12.86
CA ILE A 121 -21.32 -21.34 -13.84
C ILE A 121 -22.32 -22.22 -13.09
N SER A 122 -23.51 -21.72 -12.83
CA SER A 122 -24.58 -22.54 -12.22
C SER A 122 -25.13 -23.47 -13.28
N ASN A 123 -24.62 -24.69 -13.37
CA ASN A 123 -25.27 -25.78 -14.06
C ASN A 123 -26.43 -26.28 -13.17
N ARG A 124 -27.55 -25.60 -13.18
CA ARG A 124 -28.82 -26.12 -12.69
C ARG A 124 -29.84 -25.93 -13.79
N SER A 125 -30.26 -27.06 -14.38
CA SER A 125 -31.46 -27.23 -15.15
C SER A 125 -32.67 -26.79 -14.31
N GLN A 126 -33.20 -25.59 -14.54
CA GLN A 126 -34.52 -25.16 -14.08
C GLN A 126 -35.07 -24.14 -15.09
N THR A 127 -36.32 -24.37 -15.40
CA THR A 127 -37.29 -23.65 -16.24
C THR A 127 -37.10 -22.14 -16.47
N GLU A 128 -37.34 -21.74 -17.73
CA GLU A 128 -36.95 -20.47 -18.38
C GLU A 128 -37.68 -19.19 -17.92
N SER A 129 -38.47 -19.17 -16.90
CA SER A 129 -39.37 -18.03 -16.67
C SER A 129 -38.97 -16.99 -15.62
N GLN A 130 -37.84 -17.14 -14.92
CA GLN A 130 -37.36 -16.10 -13.98
C GLN A 130 -35.82 -16.17 -13.78
N ARG A 131 -35.03 -15.64 -14.69
CA ARG A 131 -33.57 -15.56 -14.47
C ARG A 131 -32.92 -14.28 -14.98
N GLN A 132 -32.87 -13.30 -14.15
CA GLN A 132 -31.70 -12.44 -14.09
C GLN A 132 -30.57 -13.22 -13.37
N GLY A 133 -29.79 -13.98 -14.17
CA GLY A 133 -28.72 -14.84 -13.64
C GLY A 133 -27.59 -14.00 -13.05
N HIS A 134 -27.61 -13.75 -11.76
CA HIS A 134 -26.48 -13.19 -11.05
C HIS A 134 -25.36 -14.24 -10.99
N SER A 135 -24.40 -14.14 -11.90
CA SER A 135 -23.17 -14.92 -11.87
C SER A 135 -22.41 -14.56 -10.56
N GLN A 136 -22.55 -15.38 -9.53
CA GLN A 136 -21.87 -15.18 -8.26
C GLN A 136 -20.36 -15.39 -8.43
N THR A 137 -19.61 -14.31 -8.36
CA THR A 137 -18.13 -14.38 -8.35
C THR A 137 -17.66 -14.96 -7.04
N MET A 138 -16.94 -16.07 -7.10
CA MET A 138 -16.32 -16.69 -5.92
C MET A 138 -14.81 -16.43 -5.90
N PHE A 139 -14.26 -16.31 -4.70
CA PHE A 139 -12.82 -16.20 -4.47
C PHE A 139 -12.33 -17.47 -3.76
N LYS A 140 -11.41 -18.20 -4.40
CA LYS A 140 -10.81 -19.41 -3.84
C LYS A 140 -9.38 -19.12 -3.42
N ARG A 141 -9.03 -19.49 -2.18
CA ARG A 141 -7.62 -19.47 -1.76
C ARG A 141 -6.86 -20.57 -2.49
N ILE A 142 -5.82 -20.21 -3.21
CA ILE A 142 -4.98 -21.13 -3.98
C ILE A 142 -3.61 -21.35 -3.34
N GLY A 143 -3.20 -20.48 -2.39
CA GLY A 143 -1.92 -20.63 -1.72
C GLY A 143 -1.78 -19.77 -0.46
N THR A 144 -0.75 -20.08 0.29
CA THR A 144 -0.24 -19.29 1.42
C THR A 144 1.29 -19.31 1.35
N LEU A 145 1.92 -18.14 1.49
CA LEU A 145 3.37 -18.01 1.45
C LEU A 145 3.91 -17.72 2.86
N PRO A 146 4.99 -18.42 3.25
CA PRO A 146 5.58 -19.56 2.58
C PRO A 146 4.61 -20.75 2.48
N THR A 147 4.74 -21.56 1.43
CA THR A 147 3.95 -22.81 1.33
C THR A 147 4.38 -23.79 2.41
N LEU A 148 3.45 -24.62 2.92
CA LEU A 148 3.76 -25.59 3.97
C LEU A 148 4.91 -26.53 3.55
N LYS A 149 4.89 -27.01 2.30
CA LYS A 149 5.96 -27.85 1.74
C LYS A 149 7.33 -27.15 1.77
N ALA A 150 7.38 -25.89 1.33
CA ALA A 150 8.63 -25.10 1.35
C ALA A 150 9.10 -24.84 2.78
N TYR A 151 8.17 -24.55 3.70
CA TYR A 151 8.48 -24.33 5.10
C TYR A 151 9.07 -25.56 5.77
N ILE A 152 8.44 -26.73 5.64
CA ILE A 152 8.93 -28.00 6.20
C ILE A 152 10.32 -28.32 5.59
N LYS A 153 10.45 -28.28 4.26
CA LYS A 153 11.75 -28.53 3.62
C LYS A 153 12.84 -27.59 4.10
N SER A 154 12.52 -26.32 4.32
CA SER A 154 13.49 -25.34 4.79
C SER A 154 13.83 -25.51 6.26
N SER A 155 12.89 -25.92 7.11
CA SER A 155 13.09 -26.12 8.54
C SER A 155 13.94 -27.37 8.87
N MET A 156 14.05 -28.32 7.94
CA MET A 156 14.90 -29.51 8.10
C MET A 156 16.40 -29.21 7.94
N ASN A 157 16.77 -28.07 7.38
CA ASN A 157 18.16 -27.70 7.19
C ASN A 157 18.57 -26.60 8.22
N PRO A 158 19.50 -26.89 9.14
CA PRO A 158 19.97 -25.93 10.15
C PRO A 158 20.51 -24.62 9.55
N ASN A 159 21.11 -24.66 8.35
CA ASN A 159 21.66 -23.50 7.67
C ASN A 159 20.57 -22.53 7.15
N ASN A 160 19.32 -22.93 7.16
CA ASN A 160 18.18 -22.09 6.76
C ASN A 160 17.60 -21.26 7.91
N TYR A 161 18.19 -21.33 9.09
CA TYR A 161 17.76 -20.52 10.21
C TYR A 161 18.58 -19.24 10.27
N VAL A 162 17.84 -18.14 10.38
CA VAL A 162 18.40 -16.79 10.58
C VAL A 162 17.94 -16.23 11.92
N GLU A 163 18.77 -15.43 12.53
CA GLU A 163 18.38 -14.73 13.75
C GLU A 163 17.62 -13.44 13.39
N VAL A 164 16.41 -13.31 13.94
CA VAL A 164 15.58 -12.11 13.80
C VAL A 164 15.13 -11.70 15.20
N ARG A 165 15.55 -10.52 15.66
CA ARG A 165 15.22 -9.99 17.01
C ARG A 165 15.51 -11.03 18.12
N ARG A 166 16.72 -11.60 18.13
CA ARG A 166 17.17 -12.61 19.11
C ARG A 166 16.39 -13.94 19.08
N LYS A 167 15.62 -14.20 18.03
CA LYS A 167 14.90 -15.47 17.85
C LYS A 167 15.32 -16.12 16.54
N ARG A 168 15.51 -17.45 16.57
CA ARG A 168 15.79 -18.23 15.37
C ARG A 168 14.52 -18.46 14.57
N SER A 169 14.53 -18.12 13.30
CA SER A 169 13.41 -18.33 12.36
C SER A 169 13.92 -18.82 11.02
N VAL A 170 13.08 -19.58 10.32
CA VAL A 170 13.40 -20.05 8.97
C VAL A 170 13.39 -18.86 8.02
N TRP A 171 14.45 -18.68 7.23
CA TRP A 171 14.70 -17.50 6.40
C TRP A 171 13.57 -17.15 5.44
N ILE A 172 12.77 -18.13 4.99
CA ILE A 172 11.65 -17.90 4.06
C ILE A 172 10.40 -17.32 4.72
N LYS A 173 10.30 -17.36 6.06
CA LYS A 173 9.13 -16.85 6.79
C LYS A 173 9.39 -15.44 7.27
N HIS A 174 8.39 -14.54 7.14
CA HIS A 174 8.41 -13.31 7.91
C HIS A 174 8.11 -13.58 9.37
N PHE A 175 8.90 -12.96 10.23
CA PHE A 175 8.79 -13.13 11.69
C PHE A 175 7.67 -12.25 12.29
N ASP A 176 7.34 -11.17 11.60
CA ASP A 176 6.37 -10.16 12.04
C ASP A 176 5.35 -9.86 10.93
N SER A 177 4.43 -8.93 11.19
CA SER A 177 3.40 -8.48 10.27
C SER A 177 3.92 -8.11 8.89
N ILE A 178 3.19 -8.53 7.85
CA ILE A 178 3.37 -7.96 6.51
C ILE A 178 2.81 -6.54 6.52
N SER A 179 3.65 -5.56 6.27
CA SER A 179 3.27 -4.14 6.23
C SER A 179 2.79 -3.71 4.84
N ALA A 180 3.47 -4.16 3.79
CA ALA A 180 3.17 -3.79 2.42
C ALA A 180 3.51 -4.91 1.43
N LEU A 181 2.84 -4.89 0.28
CA LEU A 181 3.06 -5.78 -0.86
C LEU A 181 3.23 -4.93 -2.13
N ALA A 182 4.12 -5.36 -3.03
CA ALA A 182 4.28 -4.80 -4.37
C ALA A 182 4.49 -5.92 -5.39
N LEU A 183 4.11 -5.70 -6.64
CA LEU A 183 4.42 -6.60 -7.76
C LEU A 183 5.46 -5.95 -8.67
N SER A 184 6.35 -6.75 -9.24
CA SER A 184 7.22 -6.25 -10.31
C SER A 184 6.37 -5.81 -11.51
N GLU A 185 6.89 -4.92 -12.32
CA GLU A 185 6.24 -4.40 -13.52
C GLU A 185 5.81 -5.53 -14.46
N ASP A 186 6.67 -6.54 -14.65
CA ASP A 186 6.40 -7.74 -15.45
C ASP A 186 5.46 -8.74 -14.75
N GLY A 187 5.00 -8.47 -13.52
CA GLY A 187 4.12 -9.34 -12.75
C GLY A 187 4.72 -10.69 -12.35
N THR A 188 6.02 -10.90 -12.56
CA THR A 188 6.68 -12.20 -12.29
C THR A 188 7.11 -12.37 -10.84
N LEU A 189 7.38 -11.25 -10.15
CA LEU A 189 7.83 -11.22 -8.77
C LEU A 189 6.83 -10.49 -7.88
N LEU A 190 6.64 -11.01 -6.68
CA LEU A 190 5.93 -10.37 -5.59
C LEU A 190 6.96 -10.00 -4.51
N TYR A 191 6.88 -8.78 -4.04
CA TYR A 191 7.66 -8.26 -2.92
C TYR A 191 6.79 -8.15 -1.68
N SER A 192 7.31 -8.53 -0.53
CA SER A 192 6.64 -8.36 0.76
C SER A 192 7.57 -7.70 1.76
N ALA A 193 7.15 -6.56 2.28
CA ALA A 193 7.81 -5.86 3.38
C ALA A 193 7.21 -6.29 4.72
N SER A 194 8.01 -6.27 5.77
CA SER A 194 7.56 -6.64 7.11
C SER A 194 8.20 -5.79 8.20
N TRP A 195 7.54 -5.75 9.32
CA TRP A 195 8.08 -5.15 10.54
C TRP A 195 9.26 -5.94 11.13
N ASP A 196 9.59 -7.10 10.57
CA ASP A 196 10.80 -7.86 10.90
C ASP A 196 12.10 -7.27 10.30
N ARG A 197 12.07 -6.03 9.78
CA ARG A 197 13.18 -5.28 9.16
C ARG A 197 13.61 -5.81 7.79
N SER A 198 12.86 -6.77 7.25
CA SER A 198 13.20 -7.41 5.98
C SER A 198 12.13 -7.19 4.91
N PHE A 199 12.56 -7.34 3.67
CA PHE A 199 11.63 -7.66 2.61
C PHE A 199 12.03 -8.99 1.94
N LYS A 200 11.03 -9.67 1.36
CA LYS A 200 11.24 -10.95 0.66
C LYS A 200 10.73 -10.86 -0.77
N VAL A 201 11.36 -11.63 -1.63
CA VAL A 201 11.05 -11.73 -3.05
C VAL A 201 10.50 -13.12 -3.33
N TRP A 202 9.32 -13.18 -3.93
CA TRP A 202 8.61 -14.41 -4.23
C TRP A 202 8.35 -14.51 -5.73
N ARG A 203 8.51 -15.67 -6.31
CA ARG A 203 8.07 -15.93 -7.68
C ARG A 203 6.57 -16.17 -7.71
N VAL A 204 5.87 -15.44 -8.58
CA VAL A 204 4.39 -15.48 -8.66
C VAL A 204 3.87 -16.78 -9.25
N GLU A 205 4.68 -17.45 -10.07
CA GLU A 205 4.31 -18.69 -10.76
C GLU A 205 4.13 -19.86 -9.79
N ASP A 206 5.15 -20.14 -8.97
CA ASP A 206 5.24 -21.32 -8.10
C ASP A 206 5.25 -20.97 -6.59
N PHE A 207 5.13 -19.69 -6.25
CA PHE A 207 5.12 -19.17 -4.88
C PHE A 207 6.41 -19.44 -4.09
N LYS A 208 7.53 -19.63 -4.79
CA LYS A 208 8.83 -19.87 -4.18
C LYS A 208 9.43 -18.57 -3.67
N CYS A 209 9.93 -18.59 -2.43
CA CYS A 209 10.78 -17.51 -1.91
C CYS A 209 12.13 -17.59 -2.61
N LEU A 210 12.51 -16.51 -3.26
CA LEU A 210 13.80 -16.41 -3.98
C LEU A 210 14.85 -15.75 -3.11
N GLU A 211 14.48 -14.66 -2.40
CA GLU A 211 15.39 -13.84 -1.61
C GLU A 211 14.72 -13.40 -0.31
N SER A 212 15.55 -13.20 0.71
CA SER A 212 15.19 -12.54 1.96
C SER A 212 16.29 -11.54 2.27
N ILE A 213 15.93 -10.27 2.29
CA ILE A 213 16.87 -9.16 2.38
C ILE A 213 16.61 -8.42 3.68
N HIS A 214 17.61 -8.37 4.57
CA HIS A 214 17.59 -7.49 5.72
C HIS A 214 17.84 -6.07 5.20
N ALA A 215 16.80 -5.25 5.16
CA ALA A 215 16.81 -3.99 4.43
C ALA A 215 17.13 -2.79 5.34
N HIS A 216 16.65 -2.83 6.57
CA HIS A 216 16.62 -1.68 7.45
C HIS A 216 16.93 -2.05 8.91
N GLU A 217 17.29 -1.05 9.69
CA GLU A 217 17.55 -1.22 11.14
C GLU A 217 16.26 -1.25 11.96
N ASP A 218 15.13 -0.83 11.38
CA ASP A 218 13.80 -0.92 12.00
C ASP A 218 12.75 -1.38 10.99
N SER A 219 11.49 -1.42 11.41
CA SER A 219 10.33 -1.94 10.67
C SER A 219 10.25 -1.37 9.26
N VAL A 220 10.15 -2.23 8.25
CA VAL A 220 9.86 -1.79 6.89
C VAL A 220 8.36 -1.51 6.79
N ASN A 221 7.98 -0.25 6.61
CA ASN A 221 6.58 0.18 6.58
C ASN A 221 5.97 0.11 5.18
N SER A 222 6.77 0.38 4.15
CA SER A 222 6.29 0.44 2.77
C SER A 222 7.31 -0.14 1.80
N ILE A 223 6.81 -0.74 0.72
CA ILE A 223 7.60 -1.21 -0.43
C ILE A 223 6.83 -0.92 -1.70
N VAL A 224 7.51 -0.36 -2.69
CA VAL A 224 6.95 -0.09 -4.02
C VAL A 224 7.95 -0.47 -5.09
N THR A 225 7.46 -0.85 -6.25
CA THR A 225 8.26 -1.04 -7.46
C THR A 225 8.21 0.21 -8.30
N GLY A 226 9.35 0.60 -8.80
CA GLY A 226 9.48 1.75 -9.68
C GLY A 226 9.88 1.33 -11.09
N PHE A 227 10.46 2.25 -11.80
CA PHE A 227 10.99 2.11 -13.15
C PHE A 227 12.39 1.45 -13.12
N ASP A 228 12.83 0.94 -14.27
CA ASP A 228 14.17 0.35 -14.49
C ASP A 228 14.53 -0.81 -13.53
N GLY A 229 13.51 -1.55 -13.07
CA GLY A 229 13.70 -2.67 -12.14
C GLY A 229 14.10 -2.22 -10.72
N LEU A 230 13.90 -0.96 -10.38
CA LEU A 230 14.11 -0.45 -9.02
C LEU A 230 12.97 -0.84 -8.09
N VAL A 231 13.33 -1.15 -6.86
CA VAL A 231 12.41 -1.37 -5.75
C VAL A 231 12.78 -0.38 -4.64
N PHE A 232 11.80 0.24 -4.03
CA PHE A 232 12.02 1.21 -2.96
C PHE A 232 11.38 0.72 -1.67
N THR A 233 12.10 0.88 -0.57
CA THR A 233 11.63 0.54 0.78
C THR A 233 11.71 1.75 1.69
N GLY A 234 10.65 1.99 2.46
CA GLY A 234 10.59 3.02 3.48
C GLY A 234 10.42 2.40 4.86
N SER A 235 11.14 2.89 5.84
CA SER A 235 11.25 2.30 7.15
C SER A 235 11.00 3.27 8.31
N ALA A 236 10.71 2.69 9.46
CA ALA A 236 10.66 3.38 10.74
C ALA A 236 12.03 3.91 11.18
N ASP A 237 13.13 3.41 10.61
CA ASP A 237 14.48 3.95 10.83
C ASP A 237 14.73 5.30 10.14
N GLY A 238 13.70 5.90 9.53
CA GLY A 238 13.76 7.20 8.86
C GLY A 238 14.39 7.17 7.46
N THR A 239 14.72 5.99 6.92
CA THR A 239 15.37 5.89 5.62
C THR A 239 14.43 5.45 4.50
N VAL A 240 14.70 5.97 3.30
CA VAL A 240 14.21 5.41 2.03
C VAL A 240 15.40 4.83 1.30
N LYS A 241 15.34 3.55 0.98
CA LYS A 241 16.40 2.82 0.26
C LYS A 241 15.92 2.33 -1.10
N ALA A 242 16.79 2.41 -2.09
CA ALA A 242 16.60 1.88 -3.44
C ALA A 242 17.40 0.59 -3.63
N TRP A 243 16.78 -0.37 -4.28
CA TRP A 243 17.31 -1.69 -4.59
C TRP A 243 17.17 -1.94 -6.09
N ARG A 244 18.24 -2.42 -6.73
CA ARG A 244 18.24 -2.72 -8.17
C ARG A 244 18.06 -4.22 -8.39
N ARG A 245 17.09 -4.58 -9.22
CA ARG A 245 16.92 -5.95 -9.71
C ARG A 245 17.95 -6.25 -10.79
N GLU A 246 18.94 -7.06 -10.46
CA GLU A 246 19.94 -7.55 -11.38
C GLU A 246 19.51 -8.90 -11.97
N LYS A 247 19.68 -9.06 -13.28
CA LYS A 247 19.43 -10.32 -13.97
C LYS A 247 20.77 -10.92 -14.37
N TYR A 248 20.99 -12.19 -14.05
CA TYR A 248 22.21 -12.90 -14.39
C TYR A 248 21.89 -14.31 -14.88
N VAL A 249 22.71 -14.80 -15.83
CA VAL A 249 22.56 -16.12 -16.43
C VAL A 249 23.37 -17.14 -15.62
N THR A 250 22.76 -18.25 -15.27
CA THR A 250 23.40 -19.40 -14.64
C THR A 250 23.24 -20.64 -15.53
N LYS A 251 24.00 -21.70 -15.25
CA LYS A 251 23.79 -23.02 -15.91
C LYS A 251 22.36 -23.56 -15.78
N LYS A 252 21.56 -23.04 -14.80
CA LYS A 252 20.16 -23.43 -14.53
C LYS A 252 19.15 -22.42 -15.09
N GLY A 253 19.58 -21.48 -15.93
CA GLY A 253 18.74 -20.44 -16.53
C GLY A 253 18.92 -19.06 -15.91
N LEU A 254 18.07 -18.14 -16.34
CA LEU A 254 18.05 -16.75 -15.87
C LEU A 254 17.61 -16.66 -14.40
N ARG A 255 18.38 -15.96 -13.62
CA ARG A 255 18.09 -15.66 -12.19
C ARG A 255 18.10 -14.18 -11.94
N THR A 256 17.46 -13.77 -10.86
CA THR A 256 17.47 -12.40 -10.40
C THR A 256 17.98 -12.31 -8.97
N LYS A 257 18.67 -11.22 -8.67
CA LYS A 257 19.12 -10.83 -7.34
C LYS A 257 18.88 -9.35 -7.15
N HIS A 258 18.58 -8.93 -5.92
CA HIS A 258 18.42 -7.52 -5.59
C HIS A 258 19.67 -7.04 -4.86
N ALA A 259 20.31 -6.01 -5.41
CA ALA A 259 21.44 -5.32 -4.82
C ALA A 259 21.02 -3.97 -4.25
N PHE A 260 21.60 -3.58 -3.12
CA PHE A 260 21.45 -2.23 -2.59
C PHE A 260 22.04 -1.23 -3.61
N ALA A 261 21.27 -0.23 -3.98
CA ALA A 261 21.69 0.79 -4.92
C ALA A 261 22.10 2.08 -4.19
N LYS A 262 21.17 2.64 -3.38
CA LYS A 262 21.48 3.87 -2.64
C LYS A 262 20.41 4.16 -1.56
N THR A 263 20.79 4.94 -0.54
CA THR A 263 19.86 5.57 0.38
C THR A 263 19.45 6.93 -0.19
N LEU A 264 18.14 7.16 -0.34
CA LEU A 264 17.59 8.41 -0.91
C LEU A 264 17.49 9.51 0.13
N ILE A 265 17.14 9.16 1.37
CA ILE A 265 17.03 10.07 2.50
C ILE A 265 17.26 9.34 3.81
N THR A 266 17.76 10.07 4.79
CA THR A 266 17.82 9.68 6.20
C THR A 266 17.21 10.81 7.02
N LYS A 267 16.23 10.51 7.86
CA LYS A 267 15.51 11.44 8.75
C LYS A 267 15.41 10.86 10.15
N ASP A 268 15.19 11.72 11.13
CA ASP A 268 14.92 11.31 12.52
C ASP A 268 13.47 10.85 12.74
N CYS A 269 12.64 10.93 11.70
CA CYS A 269 11.23 10.53 11.73
C CYS A 269 10.96 9.36 10.77
N ALA A 270 10.02 8.50 11.15
CA ALA A 270 9.67 7.31 10.39
C ALA A 270 9.14 7.63 8.99
N ILE A 271 9.61 6.90 7.98
CA ILE A 271 8.95 6.83 6.67
C ILE A 271 7.79 5.84 6.79
N THR A 272 6.60 6.31 6.51
CA THR A 272 5.35 5.58 6.74
C THR A 272 4.76 4.98 5.47
N SER A 273 4.95 5.67 4.34
CA SER A 273 4.37 5.28 3.05
C SER A 273 5.23 5.72 1.88
N LEU A 274 5.16 4.96 0.80
CA LEU A 274 5.79 5.28 -0.49
C LEU A 274 4.74 5.18 -1.60
N ALA A 275 4.89 6.01 -2.63
CA ALA A 275 4.18 5.88 -3.90
C ALA A 275 5.14 6.16 -5.06
N VAL A 276 4.88 5.52 -6.20
CA VAL A 276 5.62 5.75 -7.44
C VAL A 276 4.65 6.23 -8.51
N ASN A 277 5.06 7.24 -9.23
CA ASN A 277 4.42 7.65 -10.46
C ASN A 277 5.35 7.27 -11.62
N VAL A 278 5.00 6.21 -12.32
CA VAL A 278 5.81 5.68 -13.42
C VAL A 278 5.80 6.63 -14.63
N GLU A 279 4.65 7.27 -14.93
CA GLU A 279 4.52 8.20 -16.07
C GLU A 279 5.47 9.40 -15.95
N SER A 280 5.68 9.90 -14.73
CA SER A 280 6.54 11.04 -14.45
C SER A 280 7.90 10.68 -13.89
N MET A 281 8.23 9.41 -13.78
CA MET A 281 9.49 8.90 -13.20
C MET A 281 9.78 9.49 -11.81
N GLN A 282 8.74 9.56 -10.96
CA GLN A 282 8.82 10.17 -9.63
C GLN A 282 8.47 9.19 -8.51
N ILE A 283 9.11 9.40 -7.37
CA ILE A 283 8.88 8.64 -6.15
C ILE A 283 8.50 9.64 -5.05
N TYR A 284 7.54 9.25 -4.23
CA TYR A 284 7.05 10.04 -3.11
C TYR A 284 7.19 9.23 -1.82
N GLY A 285 7.67 9.87 -0.77
CA GLY A 285 7.83 9.29 0.57
C GLY A 285 7.16 10.15 1.62
N GLY A 286 6.10 9.64 2.23
CA GLY A 286 5.43 10.26 3.36
C GLY A 286 6.08 9.88 4.67
N SER A 287 6.16 10.82 5.60
CA SER A 287 6.81 10.63 6.88
C SER A 287 5.95 11.05 8.07
N SER A 288 6.32 10.60 9.24
CA SER A 288 5.56 10.84 10.48
C SER A 288 5.57 12.29 10.93
N ASP A 289 6.41 13.14 10.35
CA ASP A 289 6.45 14.59 10.56
C ASP A 289 5.43 15.37 9.72
N GLY A 290 4.60 14.69 8.92
CA GLY A 290 3.58 15.32 8.07
C GLY A 290 4.09 15.77 6.70
N LEU A 291 5.35 15.53 6.39
CA LEU A 291 5.96 15.93 5.13
C LEU A 291 5.90 14.79 4.09
N VAL A 292 5.82 15.17 2.82
CA VAL A 292 6.01 14.26 1.68
C VAL A 292 7.24 14.71 0.91
N ASN A 293 8.30 13.91 0.96
CA ASN A 293 9.49 14.11 0.15
C ASN A 293 9.28 13.47 -1.22
N PHE A 294 9.85 14.05 -2.29
CA PHE A 294 9.81 13.43 -3.60
C PHE A 294 11.15 13.47 -4.30
N TRP A 295 11.35 12.50 -5.17
CA TRP A 295 12.56 12.33 -6.00
C TRP A 295 12.16 12.18 -7.45
N ARG A 296 12.99 12.71 -8.33
CA ARG A 296 12.86 12.59 -9.79
C ARG A 296 13.99 11.72 -10.33
N SER A 297 13.72 11.01 -11.40
CA SER A 297 14.74 10.26 -12.14
C SER A 297 14.92 10.89 -13.52
N ASP A 298 15.98 11.65 -13.67
CA ASP A 298 16.43 12.23 -14.94
C ASP A 298 17.79 11.56 -15.30
N GLY A 299 17.80 10.20 -15.37
CA GLY A 299 19.02 9.39 -15.43
C GLY A 299 19.51 8.97 -14.05
N GLU A 300 19.55 9.90 -13.09
CA GLU A 300 19.82 9.62 -11.68
C GLU A 300 18.65 10.05 -10.79
N LEU A 301 18.50 9.36 -9.66
CA LEU A 301 17.52 9.73 -8.64
C LEU A 301 18.02 10.94 -7.84
N GLN A 302 17.37 12.08 -8.04
CA GLN A 302 17.65 13.33 -7.34
C GLN A 302 16.49 13.75 -6.47
N HIS A 303 16.78 14.34 -5.30
CA HIS A 303 15.77 14.92 -4.43
C HIS A 303 15.13 16.12 -5.11
N GLY A 304 13.82 16.07 -5.33
CA GLY A 304 13.06 17.09 -6.05
C GLY A 304 12.47 18.17 -5.15
N GLY A 305 12.25 17.85 -3.86
CA GLY A 305 11.66 18.79 -2.90
C GLY A 305 10.76 18.13 -1.86
N VAL A 306 10.00 18.97 -1.17
CA VAL A 306 9.14 18.57 -0.05
C VAL A 306 7.77 19.24 -0.18
N LEU A 307 6.70 18.43 -0.06
CA LEU A 307 5.32 18.91 -0.01
C LEU A 307 4.91 19.09 1.46
N LYS A 308 4.41 20.28 1.78
CA LYS A 308 4.01 20.69 3.14
C LYS A 308 2.53 21.05 3.13
N GLY A 309 1.70 20.34 3.92
CA GLY A 309 0.27 20.61 3.97
C GLY A 309 -0.42 19.91 5.14
N HIS A 310 0.10 18.78 5.59
CA HIS A 310 -0.47 18.06 6.72
C HIS A 310 0.05 18.58 8.07
N LYS A 311 -0.83 18.52 9.07
CA LYS A 311 -0.53 18.89 10.47
C LYS A 311 0.04 17.72 11.28
N LEU A 312 -0.27 16.50 10.86
CA LEU A 312 0.16 15.25 11.49
C LEU A 312 0.76 14.32 10.44
N GLY A 313 1.32 13.20 10.90
CA GLY A 313 2.02 12.23 10.06
C GLY A 313 1.21 11.78 8.83
N VAL A 314 1.87 11.72 7.69
CA VAL A 314 1.34 11.12 6.46
C VAL A 314 1.32 9.62 6.66
N LEU A 315 0.18 8.97 6.45
CA LEU A 315 0.01 7.53 6.68
C LEU A 315 -0.07 6.72 5.38
N CYS A 316 -0.47 7.34 4.29
CA CYS A 316 -0.62 6.69 3.00
C CYS A 316 -0.44 7.67 1.84
N LEU A 317 0.02 7.15 0.72
CA LEU A 317 0.22 7.88 -0.53
C LEU A 317 -0.37 7.10 -1.70
N ALA A 318 -0.85 7.81 -2.70
CA ALA A 318 -1.18 7.28 -4.02
C ALA A 318 -0.79 8.31 -5.09
N ALA A 319 -0.43 7.85 -6.28
CA ALA A 319 -0.07 8.74 -7.39
C ALA A 319 -0.71 8.23 -8.69
N ALA A 320 -1.23 9.15 -9.50
CA ALA A 320 -1.82 8.84 -10.79
C ALA A 320 -1.83 10.09 -11.69
N GLY A 321 -1.43 9.94 -12.98
CA GLY A 321 -1.30 11.04 -13.92
C GLY A 321 -0.39 12.14 -13.39
N LYS A 322 -0.89 13.36 -13.31
CA LYS A 322 -0.16 14.50 -12.73
C LYS A 322 -0.44 14.70 -11.24
N LEU A 323 -1.27 13.83 -10.64
CA LEU A 323 -1.72 13.97 -9.26
C LEU A 323 -0.99 13.06 -8.30
N VAL A 324 -0.84 13.57 -7.07
CA VAL A 324 -0.41 12.82 -5.90
C VAL A 324 -1.41 13.06 -4.78
N PHE A 325 -1.74 12.03 -4.06
CA PHE A 325 -2.67 12.05 -2.94
C PHE A 325 -1.94 11.61 -1.68
N SER A 326 -2.02 12.41 -0.63
CA SER A 326 -1.47 12.07 0.67
C SER A 326 -2.57 12.08 1.72
N GLY A 327 -2.74 10.95 2.41
CA GLY A 327 -3.67 10.80 3.52
C GLY A 327 -2.93 10.77 4.84
N SER A 328 -3.48 11.45 5.85
CA SER A 328 -2.79 11.73 7.10
C SER A 328 -3.58 11.33 8.35
N ALA A 329 -2.85 11.29 9.45
CA ALA A 329 -3.40 11.17 10.79
C ALA A 329 -4.26 12.39 11.19
N ASP A 330 -4.13 13.52 10.50
CA ASP A 330 -4.97 14.71 10.68
C ASP A 330 -6.37 14.58 10.05
N MET A 331 -6.74 13.37 9.62
CA MET A 331 -8.05 13.02 9.03
C MET A 331 -8.31 13.64 7.65
N SER A 332 -7.34 14.33 7.07
CA SER A 332 -7.41 14.98 5.76
C SER A 332 -6.66 14.22 4.67
N ILE A 333 -6.99 14.55 3.43
CA ILE A 333 -6.26 14.10 2.24
C ILE A 333 -5.86 15.33 1.45
N CYS A 334 -4.58 15.56 1.21
CA CYS A 334 -4.10 16.58 0.31
C CYS A 334 -4.00 16.04 -1.11
N VAL A 335 -4.47 16.84 -2.07
CA VAL A 335 -4.36 16.57 -3.50
C VAL A 335 -3.31 17.53 -4.06
N TRP A 336 -2.23 16.98 -4.58
CA TRP A 336 -1.12 17.71 -5.16
C TRP A 336 -1.09 17.52 -6.66
N ARG A 337 -0.86 18.60 -7.40
CA ARG A 337 -0.65 18.55 -8.85
C ARG A 337 0.78 18.95 -9.18
N ARG A 338 1.44 18.14 -9.98
CA ARG A 338 2.73 18.48 -10.58
C ARG A 338 2.55 19.53 -11.66
N VAL A 339 3.33 20.59 -11.60
CA VAL A 339 3.41 21.63 -12.61
C VAL A 339 4.40 21.21 -13.70
N GLU A 340 3.97 21.24 -14.95
CA GLU A 340 4.83 20.93 -16.09
C GLU A 340 5.92 22.02 -16.24
N GLY A 341 7.11 21.61 -16.62
CA GLY A 341 8.25 22.50 -16.80
C GLY A 341 9.05 22.73 -15.53
N SER A 342 8.45 23.23 -14.44
CA SER A 342 9.17 23.49 -13.18
C SER A 342 9.40 22.22 -12.37
N GLY A 343 8.51 21.21 -12.53
CA GLY A 343 8.49 20.00 -11.68
C GLY A 343 8.09 20.25 -10.24
N GLU A 344 7.63 21.46 -9.93
CA GLU A 344 7.04 21.82 -8.63
C GLU A 344 5.66 21.17 -8.44
N HIS A 345 5.20 21.17 -7.21
CA HIS A 345 3.88 20.68 -6.88
C HIS A 345 3.05 21.76 -6.19
N VAL A 346 1.80 21.87 -6.60
CA VAL A 346 0.82 22.79 -6.02
C VAL A 346 -0.27 21.98 -5.31
N CYS A 347 -0.65 22.38 -4.12
CA CYS A 347 -1.79 21.80 -3.43
C CYS A 347 -3.07 22.32 -4.08
N LEU A 348 -3.82 21.43 -4.75
CA LEU A 348 -5.09 21.76 -5.40
C LEU A 348 -6.25 21.79 -4.42
N ALA A 349 -6.27 20.84 -3.47
CA ALA A 349 -7.38 20.71 -2.54
C ALA A 349 -6.94 19.94 -1.28
N MET A 350 -7.65 20.21 -0.19
CA MET A 350 -7.64 19.39 1.02
C MET A 350 -9.03 18.77 1.20
N LEU A 351 -9.12 17.45 1.05
CA LEU A 351 -10.37 16.71 1.20
C LEU A 351 -10.56 16.39 2.67
N THR A 352 -11.67 16.84 3.22
CA THR A 352 -12.08 16.62 4.61
C THR A 352 -13.36 15.81 4.68
N GLY A 353 -13.65 15.20 5.82
CA GLY A 353 -14.88 14.44 6.03
C GLY A 353 -14.68 13.07 6.69
N HIS A 354 -13.44 12.56 6.77
CA HIS A 354 -13.13 11.46 7.67
C HIS A 354 -13.09 11.94 9.12
N GLU A 355 -13.58 11.10 10.03
CA GLU A 355 -13.61 11.34 11.48
C GLU A 355 -12.46 10.62 12.21
N GLY A 356 -11.52 10.06 11.47
CA GLY A 356 -10.33 9.40 11.98
C GLY A 356 -9.20 9.39 10.95
N PRO A 357 -7.99 8.96 11.36
CA PRO A 357 -6.82 8.90 10.50
C PRO A 357 -7.07 8.18 9.16
N VAL A 358 -6.63 8.78 8.05
CA VAL A 358 -6.71 8.19 6.71
C VAL A 358 -5.56 7.21 6.56
N LYS A 359 -5.86 5.90 6.54
CA LYS A 359 -4.85 4.83 6.64
C LYS A 359 -4.42 4.25 5.30
N CYS A 360 -5.29 4.29 4.30
CA CYS A 360 -4.99 3.74 2.98
C CYS A 360 -5.72 4.49 1.87
N LEU A 361 -5.08 4.56 0.71
CA LEU A 361 -5.59 5.18 -0.51
C LEU A 361 -5.50 4.18 -1.66
N ALA A 362 -6.45 4.26 -2.58
CA ALA A 362 -6.37 3.64 -3.90
C ALA A 362 -6.94 4.62 -4.92
N VAL A 363 -6.36 4.66 -6.11
CA VAL A 363 -6.78 5.58 -7.18
C VAL A 363 -6.95 4.81 -8.48
N GLU A 364 -7.96 5.16 -9.25
CA GLU A 364 -8.21 4.66 -10.60
C GLU A 364 -8.66 5.77 -11.54
N GLU A 365 -8.41 5.57 -12.82
CA GLU A 365 -8.90 6.48 -13.86
C GLU A 365 -10.42 6.31 -14.06
N ASP A 366 -11.16 7.43 -14.08
CA ASP A 366 -12.60 7.45 -14.38
C ASP A 366 -12.83 7.33 -15.90
N LYS A 367 -13.13 6.12 -16.34
CA LYS A 367 -13.28 5.79 -17.76
C LYS A 367 -14.55 6.34 -18.42
N GLU A 368 -15.47 6.91 -17.64
CA GLU A 368 -16.76 7.39 -18.17
C GLU A 368 -16.66 8.74 -18.92
N VAL A 369 -15.48 9.41 -18.91
CA VAL A 369 -15.38 10.80 -19.40
C VAL A 369 -14.21 11.03 -20.37
N TRP A 370 -14.14 10.28 -21.45
CA TRP A 370 -13.13 10.48 -22.50
C TRP A 370 -13.46 11.63 -23.50
N LEU A 371 -14.63 12.27 -23.39
CA LEU A 371 -15.15 13.15 -24.45
C LEU A 371 -14.65 14.61 -24.42
N ARG A 372 -13.86 15.03 -23.41
CA ARG A 372 -13.40 16.44 -23.28
C ARG A 372 -11.91 16.64 -22.99
N GLY A 373 -11.07 15.64 -23.08
CA GLY A 373 -9.63 15.81 -22.90
C GLY A 373 -9.16 15.94 -21.43
N ASP A 374 -10.05 16.07 -20.47
CA ASP A 374 -9.71 16.18 -19.05
C ASP A 374 -9.67 14.81 -18.40
N ARG A 375 -8.50 14.36 -17.93
CA ARG A 375 -8.37 13.15 -17.14
C ARG A 375 -9.07 13.34 -15.78
N ARG A 376 -9.90 12.37 -15.41
CA ARG A 376 -10.56 12.32 -14.10
C ARG A 376 -10.16 11.07 -13.35
N TRP A 377 -10.08 11.21 -12.05
CA TRP A 377 -9.64 10.14 -11.16
C TRP A 377 -10.71 9.85 -10.12
N VAL A 378 -10.90 8.58 -9.81
CA VAL A 378 -11.68 8.11 -8.67
C VAL A 378 -10.69 7.72 -7.58
N LEU A 379 -10.70 8.47 -6.49
CA LEU A 379 -9.90 8.21 -5.31
C LEU A 379 -10.77 7.50 -4.26
N TYR A 380 -10.26 6.43 -3.72
CA TYR A 380 -10.81 5.71 -2.59
C TYR A 380 -9.92 5.93 -1.38
N SER A 381 -10.51 6.32 -0.26
CA SER A 381 -9.82 6.52 1.01
C SER A 381 -10.41 5.67 2.11
N GLY A 382 -9.57 4.90 2.81
CA GLY A 382 -9.96 4.09 3.95
C GLY A 382 -9.37 4.64 5.24
N SER A 383 -10.21 4.70 6.28
CA SER A 383 -9.86 5.35 7.53
C SER A 383 -10.06 4.44 8.75
N LEU A 384 -9.44 4.84 9.85
CA LEU A 384 -9.67 4.26 11.16
C LEU A 384 -11.06 4.65 11.74
N ASP A 385 -11.82 5.53 11.08
CA ASP A 385 -13.24 5.79 11.35
C ASP A 385 -14.18 4.67 10.86
N ARG A 386 -13.64 3.57 10.34
CA ARG A 386 -14.35 2.39 9.80
C ARG A 386 -15.09 2.66 8.50
N SER A 387 -14.80 3.76 7.83
CA SER A 387 -15.41 4.12 6.56
C SER A 387 -14.44 4.07 5.39
N VAL A 388 -14.98 3.86 4.21
CA VAL A 388 -14.33 4.12 2.93
C VAL A 388 -15.09 5.22 2.22
N LYS A 389 -14.39 6.28 1.83
CA LYS A 389 -14.96 7.38 1.06
C LYS A 389 -14.48 7.33 -0.38
N VAL A 390 -15.36 7.76 -1.28
CA VAL A 390 -15.12 7.79 -2.73
C VAL A 390 -15.17 9.24 -3.19
N TRP A 391 -14.14 9.69 -3.85
CA TRP A 391 -13.97 11.05 -4.34
C TRP A 391 -13.74 11.03 -5.83
N LYS A 392 -14.36 11.97 -6.56
CA LYS A 392 -13.98 12.29 -7.94
C LYS A 392 -13.05 13.49 -7.93
N VAL A 393 -11.93 13.37 -8.63
CA VAL A 393 -10.92 14.43 -8.71
C VAL A 393 -10.58 14.68 -10.17
N GLN A 394 -10.56 15.96 -10.58
CA GLN A 394 -10.16 16.39 -11.92
C GLN A 394 -8.70 16.81 -11.92
N GLU A 395 -7.96 16.41 -12.97
CA GLU A 395 -6.54 16.74 -13.11
C GLU A 395 -6.30 18.19 -13.52
N GLN A 396 -7.22 18.79 -14.28
CA GLN A 396 -7.17 20.18 -14.70
C GLN A 396 -8.28 20.98 -14.01
N GLY A 397 -7.90 21.87 -13.10
CA GLY A 397 -8.73 23.02 -12.79
C GLY A 397 -8.50 24.06 -13.91
N ARG A 398 -9.51 24.43 -14.66
CA ARG A 398 -9.41 25.58 -15.57
C ARG A 398 -9.05 26.80 -14.73
N VAL A 399 -7.88 27.34 -14.97
CA VAL A 399 -7.62 28.76 -14.67
C VAL A 399 -8.39 29.52 -15.72
N SER A 400 -9.55 30.06 -15.36
CA SER A 400 -10.28 31.04 -16.18
C SER A 400 -9.57 32.38 -16.12
#